data_f3844c39211e6272003f4ffdaa4ea4c9
#
_entry.id   f3844c39211e6272003f4ffdaa4ea4c9
#
_cell.length_a   1.000
_cell.length_b   1.000
_cell.length_c   1.000
_cell.angle_alpha   90.00
_cell.angle_beta   90.00
_cell.angle_gamma   90.00
#
_symmetry.space_group_name_H-M   'P 1'
#
loop_
_entity.id
_entity.type
_entity.pdbx_description
1 polymer ?
#
loop_
_entity_poly.entity_id
_entity_poly.type
_entity_poly.pdbx_seq_one_letter_code
_entity_poly.pdbx_strand_id
1 'polypeptide(L)'
;MKKLIIIIFSLLGLVACGHSSQSEEQTTINHSNPKDQTLSTIIPDPEIEPFNASISVPNQINSNEEFVVKATLENLSDNDLTILHASRVFYFSIKDTNGKLVNTFVMAEVGKNRPFQGKGMISEQYIYKLENPGVYEVSATAKFTVGEGDNTKDFEIETNKVSFEVTPLN
;
A
#
# COMPACT_ATOMS: atom_id res chain seq x y z
N MET A 1 -6.40 4.41 -51.17
CA MET A 1 -5.57 3.22 -51.50
C MET A 1 -5.45 2.37 -50.23
N LYS A 2 -6.18 1.26 -50.23
CA LYS A 2 -6.23 0.32 -49.09
C LYS A 2 -5.02 -0.58 -49.16
N LYS A 3 -4.22 -0.66 -48.10
CA LYS A 3 -3.25 -1.73 -47.94
C LYS A 3 -3.68 -2.68 -46.81
N LEU A 4 -4.13 -3.83 -47.26
CA LEU A 4 -4.50 -4.99 -46.50
C LEU A 4 -3.18 -5.72 -46.10
N ILE A 5 -2.92 -5.93 -44.83
CA ILE A 5 -1.83 -6.78 -44.36
C ILE A 5 -2.43 -7.98 -43.66
N ILE A 6 -2.26 -9.12 -44.31
CA ILE A 6 -2.64 -10.45 -43.82
C ILE A 6 -1.47 -10.95 -42.99
N ILE A 7 -1.70 -11.29 -41.72
CA ILE A 7 -0.75 -11.99 -40.88
C ILE A 7 -1.21 -13.42 -40.70
N ILE A 8 -0.37 -14.32 -41.17
CA ILE A 8 -0.55 -15.77 -41.16
C ILE A 8 -0.23 -16.32 -39.77
N PHE A 9 -1.17 -17.10 -39.25
CA PHE A 9 -0.99 -17.97 -38.08
C PHE A 9 -0.05 -19.14 -38.42
N SER A 10 0.95 -19.36 -37.58
CA SER A 10 1.68 -20.64 -37.52
C SER A 10 1.48 -21.27 -36.13
N LEU A 11 0.62 -22.25 -36.10
CA LEU A 11 0.57 -23.26 -35.02
C LEU A 11 1.73 -24.24 -35.19
N LEU A 12 2.49 -24.47 -34.14
CA LEU A 12 3.30 -25.70 -34.00
C LEU A 12 3.23 -26.15 -32.55
N GLY A 13 2.46 -27.20 -32.34
CA GLY A 13 2.47 -27.98 -31.13
C GLY A 13 3.63 -28.99 -31.19
N LEU A 14 4.17 -29.34 -30.02
CA LEU A 14 4.91 -30.57 -29.82
C LEU A 14 4.72 -31.10 -28.40
N VAL A 15 4.15 -32.25 -28.35
CA VAL A 15 4.00 -33.20 -27.25
C VAL A 15 5.36 -33.86 -26.98
N ALA A 16 5.73 -34.03 -25.72
CA ALA A 16 6.69 -35.06 -25.33
C ALA A 16 6.32 -35.65 -23.97
N CYS A 17 6.00 -36.90 -24.06
CA CYS A 17 5.75 -37.87 -23.00
C CYS A 17 7.07 -38.37 -22.35
N GLY A 18 6.98 -38.70 -21.05
CA GLY A 18 7.49 -39.98 -20.56
C GLY A 18 8.89 -40.02 -19.98
N HIS A 19 9.09 -40.40 -18.74
CA HIS A 19 9.50 -41.74 -18.34
C HIS A 19 9.57 -41.91 -16.83
N SER A 20 8.84 -42.87 -16.34
CA SER A 20 8.96 -43.47 -15.00
C SER A 20 10.19 -44.39 -14.97
N SER A 21 10.94 -44.38 -13.90
CA SER A 21 11.81 -45.50 -13.52
C SER A 21 11.72 -45.71 -12.01
N GLN A 22 11.05 -46.80 -11.67
CA GLN A 22 11.17 -47.48 -10.38
C GLN A 22 12.56 -48.11 -10.26
N SER A 23 13.15 -48.07 -9.09
CA SER A 23 14.10 -49.08 -8.60
C SER A 23 13.86 -49.30 -7.13
N GLU A 24 13.43 -50.50 -6.83
CA GLU A 24 13.29 -51.10 -5.50
C GLU A 24 14.65 -51.50 -4.93
N GLU A 25 14.60 -51.80 -3.61
CA GLU A 25 15.53 -52.51 -2.74
C GLU A 25 16.57 -51.66 -2.01
N GLN A 26 16.71 -51.71 -0.71
CA GLN A 26 16.68 -52.84 0.23
C GLN A 26 16.62 -52.37 1.69
N THR A 27 15.93 -53.15 2.49
CA THR A 27 15.71 -53.11 3.94
C THR A 27 17.01 -53.14 4.73
N THR A 28 17.14 -52.23 5.72
CA THR A 28 17.89 -52.51 6.93
C THR A 28 17.17 -51.89 8.13
N ILE A 29 16.67 -52.77 8.99
CA ILE A 29 16.03 -52.45 10.25
C ILE A 29 17.12 -52.07 11.26
N ASN A 30 17.06 -50.84 11.78
CA ASN A 30 17.70 -50.51 13.04
C ASN A 30 16.72 -49.80 13.96
N HIS A 31 16.37 -50.47 15.03
CA HIS A 31 15.64 -49.99 16.17
C HIS A 31 16.43 -48.88 16.85
N SER A 32 15.87 -47.68 16.91
CA SER A 32 16.25 -46.66 17.90
C SER A 32 15.08 -45.74 18.19
N ASN A 33 14.56 -45.84 19.39
CA ASN A 33 13.69 -45.01 20.21
C ASN A 33 13.03 -43.78 19.55
N PRO A 34 11.69 -43.62 19.73
CA PRO A 34 10.97 -42.42 19.40
C PRO A 34 11.33 -41.32 20.42
N LYS A 35 12.24 -40.42 20.07
CA LYS A 35 12.30 -39.13 20.68
C LYS A 35 11.15 -38.29 20.16
N ASP A 36 10.32 -37.90 21.10
CA ASP A 36 9.29 -36.88 21.02
C ASP A 36 9.72 -35.72 20.10
N GLN A 37 9.29 -35.75 18.84
CA GLN A 37 9.40 -34.58 17.95
C GLN A 37 8.19 -33.72 18.25
N THR A 38 8.35 -32.83 19.22
CA THR A 38 7.48 -31.67 19.35
C THR A 38 7.47 -30.95 17.98
N LEU A 39 6.39 -31.15 17.23
CA LEU A 39 6.12 -30.33 16.05
C LEU A 39 6.00 -28.89 16.55
N SER A 40 7.10 -28.17 16.47
CA SER A 40 7.10 -26.71 16.63
C SER A 40 6.29 -26.18 15.47
N THR A 41 5.00 -25.94 15.71
CA THR A 41 4.18 -25.13 14.81
C THR A 41 4.82 -23.75 14.79
N ILE A 42 5.60 -23.48 13.77
CA ILE A 42 6.10 -22.12 13.49
C ILE A 42 4.82 -21.35 13.12
N ILE A 43 4.24 -20.67 14.10
CA ILE A 43 3.24 -19.63 13.86
C ILE A 43 4.05 -18.55 13.13
N PRO A 44 3.72 -18.20 11.88
CA PRO A 44 4.39 -17.08 11.23
C PRO A 44 4.24 -15.87 12.14
N ASP A 45 5.37 -15.26 12.50
CA ASP A 45 5.39 -13.99 13.20
C ASP A 45 4.54 -13.01 12.37
N PRO A 46 3.56 -12.29 12.94
CA PRO A 46 2.79 -11.33 12.20
C PRO A 46 3.78 -10.37 11.53
N GLU A 47 3.80 -10.37 10.21
CA GLU A 47 4.71 -9.57 9.39
C GLU A 47 4.48 -8.11 9.80
N ILE A 48 5.39 -7.57 10.61
CA ILE A 48 5.31 -6.18 11.07
C ILE A 48 5.39 -5.33 9.81
N GLU A 49 4.30 -4.64 9.48
CA GLU A 49 4.28 -3.73 8.35
C GLU A 49 5.41 -2.71 8.54
N PRO A 50 6.32 -2.56 7.57
CA PRO A 50 7.51 -1.73 7.71
C PRO A 50 7.21 -0.22 7.67
N PHE A 51 5.94 0.14 7.51
CA PHE A 51 5.48 1.52 7.38
C PHE A 51 4.33 1.82 8.32
N ASN A 52 4.26 3.08 8.77
CA ASN A 52 3.14 3.62 9.52
C ASN A 52 2.71 4.95 8.90
N ALA A 53 1.40 5.23 8.90
CA ALA A 53 0.86 6.49 8.41
C ALA A 53 -0.02 7.15 9.47
N SER A 54 0.11 8.46 9.60
CA SER A 54 -0.68 9.26 10.54
C SER A 54 -1.19 10.55 9.89
N ILE A 55 -2.28 11.11 10.45
CA ILE A 55 -2.87 12.36 9.99
C ILE A 55 -3.18 13.26 11.18
N SER A 56 -3.09 14.57 10.96
CA SER A 56 -3.47 15.59 11.92
C SER A 56 -4.19 16.75 11.24
N VAL A 57 -5.12 17.36 11.97
CA VAL A 57 -5.93 18.52 11.57
C VAL A 57 -6.18 19.35 12.81
N PRO A 58 -6.40 20.69 12.71
CA PRO A 58 -6.84 21.49 13.83
C PRO A 58 -8.18 21.00 14.39
N ASN A 59 -8.35 21.02 15.72
CA ASN A 59 -9.57 20.52 16.37
C ASN A 59 -10.79 21.38 16.09
N GLN A 60 -10.58 22.69 15.89
CA GLN A 60 -11.63 23.68 15.59
C GLN A 60 -11.24 24.49 14.36
N ILE A 61 -12.22 24.64 13.47
CA ILE A 61 -12.07 25.33 12.19
C ILE A 61 -13.32 26.18 11.99
N ASN A 62 -13.16 27.41 11.49
CA ASN A 62 -14.32 28.21 11.12
C ASN A 62 -14.77 27.91 9.68
N SER A 63 -16.06 27.98 9.43
CA SER A 63 -16.59 27.84 8.07
C SER A 63 -16.01 28.93 7.16
N ASN A 64 -15.76 28.57 5.90
CA ASN A 64 -15.13 29.44 4.89
C ASN A 64 -13.67 29.86 5.18
N GLU A 65 -13.02 29.35 6.21
CA GLU A 65 -11.59 29.52 6.43
C GLU A 65 -10.79 28.33 5.88
N GLU A 66 -9.59 28.61 5.38
CA GLU A 66 -8.65 27.59 4.97
C GLU A 66 -8.00 26.94 6.19
N PHE A 67 -7.88 25.63 6.15
CA PHE A 67 -7.16 24.85 7.16
C PHE A 67 -6.22 23.85 6.52
N VAL A 68 -5.22 23.44 7.29
CA VAL A 68 -4.19 22.51 6.83
C VAL A 68 -4.41 21.14 7.45
N VAL A 69 -4.53 20.14 6.60
CA VAL A 69 -4.45 18.73 6.98
C VAL A 69 -3.01 18.26 6.69
N LYS A 70 -2.35 17.66 7.69
CA LYS A 70 -1.00 17.12 7.55
C LYS A 70 -1.03 15.61 7.68
N ALA A 71 -0.52 14.90 6.67
CA ALA A 71 -0.29 13.44 6.73
C ALA A 71 1.22 13.16 6.76
N THR A 72 1.58 12.09 7.47
CA THR A 72 2.98 11.66 7.63
C THR A 72 3.06 10.15 7.43
N LEU A 73 3.99 9.70 6.58
CA LEU A 73 4.39 8.31 6.39
C LEU A 73 5.75 8.10 7.03
N GLU A 74 5.88 7.07 7.86
CA GLU A 74 7.10 6.68 8.55
C GLU A 74 7.64 5.37 7.99
N ASN A 75 8.94 5.30 7.74
CA ASN A 75 9.65 4.05 7.49
C ASN A 75 10.11 3.48 8.84
N LEU A 76 9.49 2.39 9.28
CA LEU A 76 9.82 1.74 10.56
C LEU A 76 11.03 0.81 10.47
N SER A 77 11.53 0.54 9.26
CA SER A 77 12.74 -0.26 9.04
C SER A 77 14.01 0.60 9.20
N ASP A 78 15.15 -0.06 9.34
CA ASP A 78 16.47 0.60 9.34
C ASP A 78 17.04 0.80 7.93
N ASN A 79 16.34 0.30 6.89
CA ASN A 79 16.82 0.32 5.52
C ASN A 79 16.41 1.61 4.79
N ASP A 80 17.37 2.19 4.08
CA ASP A 80 17.09 3.24 3.09
C ASP A 80 16.41 2.62 1.87
N LEU A 81 15.34 3.26 1.40
CA LEU A 81 14.53 2.82 0.28
C LEU A 81 14.42 3.93 -0.78
N THR A 82 14.02 3.55 -1.97
CA THR A 82 13.48 4.48 -2.96
C THR A 82 12.04 4.06 -3.23
N ILE A 83 11.11 4.99 -3.07
CA ILE A 83 9.70 4.77 -3.38
C ILE A 83 9.33 5.44 -4.70
N LEU A 84 8.51 4.75 -5.49
CA LEU A 84 7.83 5.31 -6.66
C LEU A 84 6.40 5.68 -6.26
N HIS A 85 6.00 6.92 -6.50
CA HIS A 85 4.66 7.41 -6.17
C HIS A 85 4.14 8.35 -7.28
N ALA A 86 2.85 8.67 -7.28
CA ALA A 86 2.24 9.66 -8.17
C ALA A 86 2.78 11.08 -7.91
N SER A 87 2.09 12.13 -8.28
CA SER A 87 2.53 13.52 -7.98
C SER A 87 2.68 13.79 -6.48
N ARG A 88 1.95 13.02 -5.65
CA ARG A 88 1.99 13.00 -4.17
C ARG A 88 1.96 11.57 -3.66
N VAL A 89 2.37 11.39 -2.40
CA VAL A 89 2.28 10.08 -1.71
C VAL A 89 0.87 9.87 -1.15
N PHE A 90 0.22 10.93 -0.62
CA PHE A 90 -1.05 10.84 0.09
C PHE A 90 -2.27 11.23 -0.75
N TYR A 91 -3.32 10.41 -0.64
CA TYR A 91 -4.68 10.66 -1.14
C TYR A 91 -5.57 11.02 0.06
N PHE A 92 -5.97 12.29 0.14
CA PHE A 92 -6.77 12.81 1.26
C PHE A 92 -8.27 12.62 1.04
N SER A 93 -8.99 12.27 2.12
CA SER A 93 -10.42 12.05 2.15
C SER A 93 -11.04 12.82 3.31
N ILE A 94 -12.00 13.69 3.03
CA ILE A 94 -12.81 14.39 4.04
C ILE A 94 -14.26 13.96 3.84
N LYS A 95 -14.91 13.46 4.89
CA LYS A 95 -16.28 12.97 4.86
C LYS A 95 -17.15 13.72 5.86
N ASP A 96 -18.42 13.90 5.52
CA ASP A 96 -19.44 14.37 6.45
C ASP A 96 -19.92 13.23 7.40
N THR A 97 -20.83 13.55 8.31
CA THR A 97 -21.40 12.58 9.27
C THR A 97 -22.19 11.44 8.62
N ASN A 98 -22.59 11.59 7.36
CA ASN A 98 -23.27 10.55 6.59
C ASN A 98 -22.27 9.66 5.84
N GLY A 99 -20.96 9.90 5.98
CA GLY A 99 -19.90 9.19 5.27
C GLY A 99 -19.72 9.65 3.82
N LYS A 100 -20.40 10.72 3.40
CA LYS A 100 -20.28 11.27 2.05
C LYS A 100 -18.96 12.04 1.92
N LEU A 101 -18.18 11.73 0.87
CA LEU A 101 -16.97 12.46 0.52
C LEU A 101 -17.34 13.90 0.12
N VAL A 102 -16.72 14.89 0.77
CA VAL A 102 -16.97 16.32 0.54
C VAL A 102 -15.84 17.03 -0.18
N ASN A 103 -14.63 16.44 -0.18
CA ASN A 103 -13.51 16.98 -0.95
C ASN A 103 -13.35 16.28 -2.30
N THR A 104 -12.89 17.05 -3.30
CA THR A 104 -12.39 16.50 -4.56
C THR A 104 -10.87 16.54 -4.51
N PHE A 105 -10.24 15.38 -4.59
CA PHE A 105 -8.79 15.26 -4.61
C PHE A 105 -8.35 14.70 -5.97
N VAL A 106 -7.72 15.56 -6.78
CA VAL A 106 -7.20 15.16 -8.10
C VAL A 106 -5.70 14.94 -7.98
N MET A 107 -5.25 13.76 -8.39
CA MET A 107 -3.84 13.37 -8.42
C MET A 107 -3.38 13.24 -9.87
N ALA A 108 -2.30 13.92 -10.23
CA ALA A 108 -1.65 13.66 -11.51
C ALA A 108 -0.85 12.35 -11.41
N GLU A 109 -1.10 11.43 -12.32
CA GLU A 109 -0.41 10.13 -12.39
C GLU A 109 0.98 10.28 -13.07
N VAL A 110 1.82 11.10 -12.47
CA VAL A 110 3.22 11.27 -12.90
C VAL A 110 4.10 10.54 -11.90
N GLY A 111 4.68 9.42 -12.32
CA GLY A 111 5.59 8.63 -11.48
C GLY A 111 6.80 9.46 -11.04
N LYS A 112 7.06 9.51 -9.74
CA LYS A 112 8.22 10.17 -9.13
C LYS A 112 8.95 9.22 -8.21
N ASN A 113 10.26 9.12 -8.39
CA ASN A 113 11.12 8.43 -7.45
C ASN A 113 11.52 9.37 -6.32
N ARG A 114 11.43 8.87 -5.07
CA ARG A 114 11.79 9.62 -3.87
C ARG A 114 12.61 8.76 -2.92
N PRO A 115 13.80 9.22 -2.47
CA PRO A 115 14.51 8.55 -1.38
C PRO A 115 13.68 8.57 -0.09
N PHE A 116 13.68 7.45 0.63
CA PHE A 116 12.99 7.28 1.90
C PHE A 116 13.92 6.59 2.89
N GLN A 117 14.56 7.38 3.73
CA GLN A 117 15.57 6.91 4.67
C GLN A 117 14.99 5.93 5.68
N GLY A 118 15.82 5.01 6.15
CA GLY A 118 15.50 4.17 7.31
C GLY A 118 15.19 5.04 8.53
N LYS A 119 14.13 4.71 9.29
CA LYS A 119 13.57 5.52 10.38
C LYS A 119 13.19 6.96 9.97
N GLY A 120 13.12 7.23 8.67
CA GLY A 120 12.76 8.55 8.13
C GLY A 120 11.26 8.76 8.03
N MET A 121 10.89 10.02 7.73
CA MET A 121 9.49 10.45 7.58
C MET A 121 9.29 11.26 6.30
N ILE A 122 8.14 11.03 5.65
CA ILE A 122 7.63 11.84 4.54
C ILE A 122 6.35 12.52 5.02
N SER A 123 6.30 13.86 5.01
CA SER A 123 5.09 14.60 5.37
C SER A 123 4.58 15.42 4.19
N GLU A 124 3.27 15.45 4.03
CA GLU A 124 2.57 16.25 3.04
C GLU A 124 1.42 17.02 3.68
N GLN A 125 1.12 18.18 3.10
CA GLN A 125 0.03 19.05 3.54
C GLN A 125 -1.03 19.16 2.44
N TYR A 126 -2.29 19.17 2.87
CA TYR A 126 -3.45 19.42 2.04
C TYR A 126 -4.21 20.61 2.62
N ILE A 127 -4.33 21.69 1.85
CA ILE A 127 -5.06 22.89 2.23
C ILE A 127 -6.49 22.73 1.69
N TYR A 128 -7.45 22.89 2.55
CA TYR A 128 -8.87 22.76 2.21
C TYR A 128 -9.71 23.80 2.94
N LYS A 129 -10.93 24.00 2.44
CA LYS A 129 -11.91 24.92 3.01
C LYS A 129 -13.29 24.25 3.00
N LEU A 130 -13.99 24.31 4.12
CA LEU A 130 -15.37 23.82 4.27
C LEU A 130 -16.32 25.02 4.44
N GLU A 131 -17.39 25.01 3.66
CA GLU A 131 -18.38 26.09 3.67
C GLU A 131 -19.42 25.88 4.77
N ASN A 132 -19.84 24.65 5.00
CA ASN A 132 -20.91 24.31 5.91
C ASN A 132 -20.36 23.95 7.30
N PRO A 133 -20.93 24.56 8.38
CA PRO A 133 -20.68 24.09 9.74
C PRO A 133 -21.10 22.65 9.93
N GLY A 134 -20.42 21.92 10.81
CA GLY A 134 -20.73 20.53 11.12
C GLY A 134 -19.54 19.73 11.59
N VAL A 135 -19.74 18.43 11.81
CA VAL A 135 -18.68 17.50 12.18
C VAL A 135 -18.23 16.75 10.93
N TYR A 136 -16.93 16.62 10.77
CA TYR A 136 -16.30 15.96 9.66
C TYR A 136 -15.25 14.94 10.14
N GLU A 137 -14.97 13.95 9.31
CA GLU A 137 -13.89 12.99 9.50
C GLU A 137 -12.89 13.15 8.38
N VAL A 138 -11.60 13.18 8.71
CA VAL A 138 -10.51 13.20 7.74
C VAL A 138 -9.61 11.97 7.89
N SER A 139 -9.20 11.42 6.77
CA SER A 139 -8.19 10.37 6.65
C SER A 139 -7.36 10.58 5.38
N ALA A 140 -6.28 9.84 5.25
CA ALA A 140 -5.52 9.77 4.00
C ALA A 140 -4.98 8.35 3.80
N THR A 141 -4.71 8.01 2.53
CA THR A 141 -4.04 6.76 2.16
C THR A 141 -2.74 7.09 1.47
N ALA A 142 -1.62 6.61 2.01
CA ALA A 142 -0.34 6.64 1.32
C ALA A 142 -0.30 5.52 0.29
N LYS A 143 0.03 5.86 -0.99
CA LYS A 143 0.16 4.90 -2.08
C LYS A 143 1.52 5.05 -2.75
N PHE A 144 2.27 3.96 -2.77
CA PHE A 144 3.62 3.93 -3.33
C PHE A 144 4.07 2.51 -3.63
N THR A 145 5.10 2.39 -4.47
CA THR A 145 5.74 1.13 -4.83
C THR A 145 7.18 1.15 -4.32
N VAL A 146 7.66 0.05 -3.78
CA VAL A 146 9.07 -0.18 -3.40
C VAL A 146 9.66 -1.25 -4.28
N GLY A 147 10.94 -1.11 -4.64
CA GLY A 147 11.68 -2.08 -5.46
C GLY A 147 11.91 -1.60 -6.88
N GLU A 148 12.56 -2.44 -7.69
CA GLU A 148 12.92 -2.15 -9.08
C GLU A 148 12.65 -3.35 -9.98
N GLY A 149 12.28 -3.08 -11.24
CA GLY A 149 12.01 -4.10 -12.24
C GLY A 149 10.89 -5.05 -11.85
N ASP A 150 11.16 -6.35 -11.91
CA ASP A 150 10.18 -7.40 -11.58
C ASP A 150 10.01 -7.65 -10.06
N ASN A 151 10.85 -7.01 -9.24
CA ASN A 151 10.83 -7.14 -7.77
C ASN A 151 10.19 -5.92 -7.10
N THR A 152 9.04 -5.48 -7.60
CA THR A 152 8.29 -4.36 -7.01
C THR A 152 7.18 -4.85 -6.10
N LYS A 153 6.92 -4.10 -5.02
CA LYS A 153 5.77 -4.32 -4.10
C LYS A 153 5.03 -3.01 -3.92
N ASP A 154 3.72 -3.04 -4.16
CA ASP A 154 2.83 -1.90 -3.94
C ASP A 154 2.35 -1.85 -2.49
N PHE A 155 2.25 -0.64 -1.96
CA PHE A 155 1.78 -0.37 -0.61
C PHE A 155 0.63 0.64 -0.64
N GLU A 156 -0.41 0.33 0.13
CA GLU A 156 -1.52 1.23 0.46
C GLU A 156 -1.67 1.26 1.98
N ILE A 157 -1.19 2.33 2.61
CA ILE A 157 -1.19 2.48 4.06
C ILE A 157 -2.19 3.56 4.46
N GLU A 158 -3.24 3.18 5.18
CA GLU A 158 -4.24 4.11 5.69
C GLU A 158 -3.73 4.80 6.97
N THR A 159 -4.02 6.09 7.10
CA THR A 159 -3.81 6.82 8.35
C THR A 159 -4.89 6.48 9.37
N ASN A 160 -4.68 6.87 10.63
CA ASN A 160 -5.79 7.03 11.56
C ASN A 160 -6.85 7.98 10.98
N LYS A 161 -8.08 7.89 11.48
CA LYS A 161 -9.16 8.83 11.19
C LYS A 161 -9.25 9.86 12.30
N VAL A 162 -9.45 11.12 11.94
CA VAL A 162 -9.58 12.23 12.88
C VAL A 162 -10.90 12.96 12.63
N SER A 163 -11.73 13.05 13.68
CA SER A 163 -12.93 13.89 13.66
C SER A 163 -12.59 15.31 14.10
N PHE A 164 -13.19 16.30 13.44
CA PHE A 164 -13.04 17.71 13.77
C PHE A 164 -14.34 18.46 13.53
N GLU A 165 -14.49 19.63 14.18
CA GLU A 165 -15.69 20.45 14.09
C GLU A 165 -15.41 21.72 13.27
N VAL A 166 -16.35 22.06 12.39
CA VAL A 166 -16.42 23.32 11.67
C VAL A 166 -17.53 24.17 12.29
N THR A 167 -17.16 25.31 12.86
CA THR A 167 -18.10 26.27 13.48
C THR A 167 -18.48 27.38 12.51
N PRO A 168 -19.66 28.01 12.67
CA PRO A 168 -19.99 29.22 11.90
C PRO A 168 -18.93 30.31 12.09
N LEU A 169 -18.62 31.02 11.02
CA LEU A 169 -17.82 32.25 11.12
C LEU A 169 -18.67 33.33 11.81
N ASN A 170 -18.23 33.83 12.95
CA ASN A 170 -18.89 34.91 13.70
C ASN A 170 -18.70 36.27 13.05
#